data_137fbf18b3ca2aba2e7d30c678489821
#
_entry.id   137fbf18b3ca2aba2e7d30c678489821
#
_cell.length_a   1.000
_cell.length_b   1.000
_cell.length_c   1.000
_cell.angle_alpha   90.00
_cell.angle_beta   90.00
_cell.angle_gamma   90.00
#
_symmetry.space_group_name_H-M   'P 1'
#
loop_
_entity.id
_entity.type
_entity.pdbx_description
1 polymer ?
#
loop_
_entity_poly.entity_id
_entity_poly.type
_entity_poly.pdbx_seq_one_letter_code
_entity_poly.pdbx_strand_id
1 'polypeptide(L)'
;LPEATLLEPNASSVGLLLPRNANGAILGQVFRISPEADAIIGYQGPTDALVIMDASNRLESVHLRSSFETEKYLNYIREDDYFLKSFKGMELLELADLDIRQAQVEGVSGATMTSLALTEGLIASAKNRLKPSLQNPDQKKWKHRDWGTASMVLVALCFTFTSLRGNTRVRLVFRVILVVYLGF
;
A
#
# COMPACT_ATOMS: atom_id res chain seq x y z
N LEU A 1 -17.38 9.37 11.80
CA LEU A 1 -18.65 8.62 11.76
C LEU A 1 -19.08 8.29 13.18
N PRO A 2 -19.83 9.17 13.87
CA PRO A 2 -20.16 9.04 15.31
C PRO A 2 -21.08 7.85 15.62
N GLU A 3 -21.79 7.32 14.63
CA GLU A 3 -22.73 6.21 14.80
C GLU A 3 -22.10 4.83 14.57
N ALA A 4 -20.81 4.77 14.27
CA ALA A 4 -20.11 3.52 14.03
C ALA A 4 -19.92 2.74 15.35
N THR A 5 -20.41 1.53 15.41
CA THR A 5 -20.30 0.63 16.57
C THR A 5 -19.35 -0.55 16.30
N LEU A 6 -19.08 -0.88 15.04
CA LEU A 6 -18.24 -1.98 14.62
C LEU A 6 -17.38 -1.58 13.41
N LEU A 7 -16.14 -2.07 13.38
CA LEU A 7 -15.24 -1.97 12.24
C LEU A 7 -14.96 -3.39 11.71
N GLU A 8 -15.38 -3.69 10.50
CA GLU A 8 -15.14 -4.99 9.86
C GLU A 8 -14.12 -4.84 8.72
N PRO A 9 -13.16 -5.75 8.59
CA PRO A 9 -12.29 -5.77 7.43
C PRO A 9 -13.09 -6.13 6.18
N ASN A 10 -12.82 -5.42 5.08
CA ASN A 10 -13.39 -5.77 3.79
C ASN A 10 -12.67 -7.00 3.23
N ALA A 11 -13.41 -8.09 2.99
CA ALA A 11 -12.85 -9.33 2.46
C ALA A 11 -12.24 -9.19 1.04
N SER A 12 -12.68 -8.18 0.29
CA SER A 12 -12.25 -7.97 -1.11
C SER A 12 -11.08 -6.99 -1.26
N SER A 13 -10.71 -6.27 -0.19
CA SER A 13 -9.68 -5.21 -0.25
C SER A 13 -8.85 -5.18 1.01
N VAL A 14 -7.57 -5.45 0.88
CA VAL A 14 -6.62 -5.41 2.00
C VAL A 14 -6.51 -3.99 2.56
N GLY A 15 -6.59 -3.88 3.88
CA GLY A 15 -6.44 -2.59 4.58
C GLY A 15 -7.64 -1.66 4.50
N LEU A 16 -8.78 -2.13 3.99
CA LEU A 16 -10.05 -1.41 4.00
C LEU A 16 -10.92 -1.91 5.16
N LEU A 17 -11.38 -1.00 5.99
CA LEU A 17 -12.31 -1.26 7.08
C LEU A 17 -13.67 -0.65 6.75
N LEU A 18 -14.74 -1.39 7.06
CA LEU A 18 -16.12 -0.95 6.87
C LEU A 18 -16.74 -0.65 8.23
N PRO A 19 -16.93 0.63 8.56
CA PRO A 19 -17.66 1.01 9.76
C PRO A 19 -19.16 0.69 9.60
N ARG A 20 -19.72 0.02 10.60
CA ARG A 20 -21.14 -0.32 10.65
C ARG A 20 -21.80 0.29 11.87
N ASN A 21 -23.07 0.63 11.73
CA ASN A 21 -23.91 1.02 12.87
C ASN A 21 -24.46 -0.22 13.62
N ALA A 22 -25.17 0.01 14.71
CA ALA A 22 -25.82 -1.05 15.51
C ALA A 22 -26.79 -1.92 14.71
N ASN A 23 -27.33 -1.43 13.61
CA ASN A 23 -28.26 -2.15 12.72
C ASN A 23 -27.52 -2.91 11.59
N GLY A 24 -26.18 -2.89 11.58
CA GLY A 24 -25.35 -3.56 10.58
C GLY A 24 -25.21 -2.80 9.25
N ALA A 25 -25.79 -1.61 9.11
CA ALA A 25 -25.63 -0.80 7.90
C ALA A 25 -24.21 -0.24 7.79
N ILE A 26 -23.64 -0.26 6.59
CA ILE A 26 -22.33 0.31 6.30
C ILE A 26 -22.47 1.83 6.25
N LEU A 27 -21.68 2.52 7.06
CA LEU A 27 -21.68 3.98 7.17
C LEU A 27 -20.64 4.64 6.25
N GLY A 28 -19.77 3.86 5.66
CA GLY A 28 -18.69 4.34 4.81
C GLY A 28 -17.52 3.38 4.75
N GLN A 29 -16.33 3.91 4.55
CA GLN A 29 -15.10 3.12 4.53
C GLN A 29 -13.95 3.86 5.19
N VAL A 30 -13.05 3.10 5.81
CA VAL A 30 -11.85 3.64 6.45
C VAL A 30 -10.63 2.89 5.90
N PHE A 31 -9.61 3.63 5.52
CA PHE A 31 -8.38 3.04 5.03
C PHE A 31 -7.15 3.86 5.45
N ARG A 32 -5.99 3.20 5.39
CA ARG A 32 -4.69 3.84 5.58
C ARG A 32 -4.12 4.30 4.25
N ILE A 33 -3.32 5.35 4.29
CA ILE A 33 -2.54 5.76 3.12
C ILE A 33 -1.24 4.96 2.96
N SER A 34 -0.77 4.28 4.01
CA SER A 34 0.30 3.28 3.92
C SER A 34 -0.28 1.95 3.34
N PRO A 35 0.46 1.21 2.49
CA PRO A 35 1.90 1.39 2.20
C PRO A 35 2.21 2.38 1.08
N GLU A 36 1.26 2.96 0.37
CA GLU A 36 1.50 3.83 -0.78
C GLU A 36 2.28 5.09 -0.41
N ALA A 37 2.01 5.63 0.78
CA ALA A 37 2.69 6.81 1.31
C ALA A 37 4.09 6.51 1.90
N ASP A 38 4.48 5.26 2.11
CA ASP A 38 5.73 4.90 2.79
C ASP A 38 6.99 5.33 2.02
N ALA A 39 6.88 5.51 0.71
CA ALA A 39 7.96 6.01 -0.14
C ALA A 39 8.01 7.54 -0.24
N ILE A 40 7.03 8.24 0.30
CA ILE A 40 6.90 9.71 0.21
C ILE A 40 7.46 10.31 1.48
N ILE A 41 8.57 11.00 1.33
CA ILE A 41 9.32 11.57 2.45
C ILE A 41 8.99 13.05 2.58
N GLY A 42 8.54 13.43 3.77
CA GLY A 42 8.36 14.84 4.14
C GLY A 42 9.68 15.49 4.52
N TYR A 43 9.78 16.06 5.70
CA TYR A 43 11.02 16.65 6.19
C TYR A 43 12.02 15.59 6.68
N GLN A 44 11.57 14.58 7.43
CA GLN A 44 12.43 13.52 7.98
C GLN A 44 12.01 12.12 7.52
N GLY A 45 10.74 11.90 7.25
CA GLY A 45 10.26 10.59 6.88
C GLY A 45 8.80 10.56 6.43
N PRO A 46 8.28 9.35 6.16
CA PRO A 46 6.90 9.20 5.76
C PRO A 46 5.92 9.43 6.92
N THR A 47 4.72 9.87 6.57
CA THR A 47 3.61 10.05 7.50
C THR A 47 2.44 9.16 7.07
N ASP A 48 1.96 8.32 7.99
CA ASP A 48 0.76 7.50 7.79
C ASP A 48 -0.48 8.21 8.35
N ALA A 49 -1.57 8.09 7.64
CA ALA A 49 -2.85 8.65 8.04
C ALA A 49 -4.00 7.67 7.79
N LEU A 50 -5.08 7.86 8.53
CA LEU A 50 -6.38 7.22 8.29
C LEU A 50 -7.25 8.18 7.51
N VAL A 51 -7.81 7.69 6.43
CA VAL A 51 -8.81 8.38 5.61
C VAL A 51 -10.16 7.76 5.91
N ILE A 52 -11.12 8.60 6.26
CA ILE A 52 -12.50 8.20 6.53
C ILE A 52 -13.37 8.76 5.40
N MET A 53 -14.05 7.86 4.70
CA MET A 53 -15.02 8.19 3.66
C MET A 53 -16.43 7.92 4.17
N ASP A 54 -17.38 8.72 3.78
CA ASP A 54 -18.81 8.49 4.05
C ASP A 54 -19.42 7.41 3.12
N ALA A 55 -20.70 7.13 3.30
CA ALA A 55 -21.46 6.17 2.49
C ALA A 55 -21.59 6.61 1.01
N SER A 56 -21.41 7.89 0.72
CA SER A 56 -21.42 8.46 -0.64
C SER A 56 -20.04 8.48 -1.29
N ASN A 57 -19.06 7.83 -0.65
CA ASN A 57 -17.66 7.79 -1.10
C ASN A 57 -16.99 9.17 -1.18
N ARG A 58 -17.39 10.08 -0.26
CA ARG A 58 -16.77 11.38 -0.05
C ARG A 58 -15.93 11.38 1.20
N LEU A 59 -14.80 12.09 1.14
CA LEU A 59 -13.90 12.22 2.26
C LEU A 59 -14.56 12.98 3.41
N GLU A 60 -14.75 12.32 4.55
CA GLU A 60 -15.28 12.93 5.78
C GLU A 60 -14.18 13.53 6.64
N SER A 61 -13.06 12.81 6.80
CA SER A 61 -11.93 13.31 7.60
C SER A 61 -10.63 12.54 7.31
N VAL A 62 -9.52 13.20 7.61
CA VAL A 62 -8.16 12.62 7.63
C VAL A 62 -7.60 12.74 9.03
N HIS A 63 -7.02 11.65 9.55
CA HIS A 63 -6.41 11.59 10.88
C HIS A 63 -4.98 11.09 10.78
N LEU A 64 -4.02 11.86 11.28
CA LEU A 64 -2.63 11.42 11.38
C LEU A 64 -2.54 10.23 12.35
N ARG A 65 -1.95 9.13 11.91
CA ARG A 65 -1.81 7.90 12.67
C ARG A 65 -0.41 7.72 13.24
N SER A 66 0.57 7.65 12.39
CA SER A 66 1.98 7.53 12.79
C SER A 66 2.86 8.26 11.78
N SER A 67 4.03 8.71 12.23
CA SER A 67 4.96 9.43 11.38
C SER A 67 6.38 9.26 11.89
N PHE A 68 7.34 9.35 10.99
CA PHE A 68 8.75 9.48 11.30
C PHE A 68 9.22 10.95 11.32
N GLU A 69 8.26 11.86 11.21
CA GLU A 69 8.51 13.29 11.29
C GLU A 69 8.73 13.78 12.73
N THR A 70 9.31 14.95 12.87
CA THR A 70 9.43 15.65 14.15
C THR A 70 8.04 16.01 14.67
N GLU A 71 7.73 15.67 15.91
CA GLU A 71 6.42 15.88 16.54
C GLU A 71 5.95 17.35 16.45
N LYS A 72 6.88 18.31 16.51
CA LYS A 72 6.58 19.73 16.33
C LYS A 72 5.88 20.01 14.99
N TYR A 73 6.35 19.42 13.89
CA TYR A 73 5.76 19.63 12.56
C TYR A 73 4.41 18.94 12.43
N LEU A 74 4.25 17.79 13.07
CA LEU A 74 2.94 17.11 13.13
C LEU A 74 1.93 17.92 13.91
N ASN A 75 2.36 18.57 15.00
CA ASN A 75 1.46 19.42 15.78
C ASN A 75 1.01 20.65 14.98
N TYR A 76 1.87 21.27 14.18
CA TYR A 76 1.45 22.34 13.27
C TYR A 76 0.35 21.87 12.30
N ILE A 77 0.44 20.63 11.78
CA ILE A 77 -0.60 20.09 10.89
C ILE A 77 -1.89 19.78 11.65
N ARG A 78 -1.80 19.25 12.90
CA ARG A 78 -2.97 18.93 13.73
C ARG A 78 -3.72 20.17 14.21
N GLU A 79 -2.99 21.23 14.49
CA GLU A 79 -3.52 22.50 15.00
C GLU A 79 -3.98 23.43 13.87
N ASP A 80 -3.62 23.14 12.63
CA ASP A 80 -4.07 23.91 11.48
C ASP A 80 -5.56 23.66 11.22
N ASP A 81 -6.35 24.70 11.32
CA ASP A 81 -7.81 24.62 11.21
C ASP A 81 -8.31 24.39 9.78
N TYR A 82 -7.45 24.60 8.79
CA TYR A 82 -7.84 24.59 7.38
C TYR A 82 -7.32 23.35 6.63
N PHE A 83 -6.05 23.02 6.77
CA PHE A 83 -5.36 22.06 5.92
C PHE A 83 -6.05 20.69 5.82
N LEU A 84 -6.24 19.99 6.95
CA LEU A 84 -6.89 18.67 6.92
C LEU A 84 -8.37 18.76 6.54
N LYS A 85 -9.04 19.88 6.85
CA LYS A 85 -10.45 20.10 6.52
C LYS A 85 -10.65 20.44 5.04
N SER A 86 -9.63 20.93 4.32
CA SER A 86 -9.72 21.27 2.90
C SER A 86 -10.01 20.06 2.01
N PHE A 87 -9.68 18.86 2.46
CA PHE A 87 -9.99 17.62 1.76
C PHE A 87 -11.43 17.12 1.99
N LYS A 88 -12.14 17.66 2.98
CA LYS A 88 -13.49 17.22 3.33
C LYS A 88 -14.47 17.44 2.17
N GLY A 89 -15.27 16.42 1.88
CA GLY A 89 -16.24 16.41 0.81
C GLY A 89 -15.71 16.01 -0.57
N MET A 90 -14.39 15.90 -0.76
CA MET A 90 -13.79 15.44 -2.01
C MET A 90 -14.19 13.99 -2.27
N GLU A 91 -14.49 13.66 -3.53
CA GLU A 91 -14.65 12.29 -3.97
C GLU A 91 -13.28 11.61 -4.11
N LEU A 92 -13.25 10.30 -4.02
CA LEU A 92 -11.99 9.54 -4.16
C LEU A 92 -11.33 9.78 -5.54
N LEU A 93 -12.13 9.94 -6.58
CA LEU A 93 -11.62 10.26 -7.94
C LEU A 93 -11.02 11.67 -7.97
N GLU A 94 -11.71 12.64 -7.38
CA GLU A 94 -11.25 14.02 -7.30
C GLU A 94 -9.92 14.12 -6.53
N LEU A 95 -9.82 13.39 -5.41
CA LEU A 95 -8.58 13.30 -4.63
C LEU A 95 -7.45 12.65 -5.44
N ALA A 96 -7.74 11.63 -6.23
CA ALA A 96 -6.73 10.96 -7.05
C ALA A 96 -6.22 11.86 -8.19
N ASP A 97 -7.08 12.68 -8.78
CA ASP A 97 -6.73 13.58 -9.89
C ASP A 97 -6.23 14.95 -9.40
N LEU A 98 -6.16 15.15 -8.09
CA LEU A 98 -5.73 16.40 -7.50
C LEU A 98 -4.32 16.76 -7.94
N ASP A 99 -4.16 17.90 -8.60
CA ASP A 99 -2.86 18.52 -8.88
C ASP A 99 -2.57 19.57 -7.80
N ILE A 100 -1.59 19.28 -6.95
CA ILE A 100 -1.21 20.12 -5.81
C ILE A 100 -0.89 21.56 -6.24
N ARG A 101 -0.29 21.72 -7.44
CA ARG A 101 0.10 23.03 -7.96
C ARG A 101 -1.09 23.82 -8.48
N GLN A 102 -2.02 23.16 -9.17
CA GLN A 102 -3.21 23.81 -9.77
C GLN A 102 -4.30 24.06 -8.74
N ALA A 103 -4.46 23.12 -7.80
CA ALA A 103 -5.47 23.22 -6.75
C ALA A 103 -5.09 24.19 -5.62
N GLN A 104 -3.91 24.84 -5.72
CA GLN A 104 -3.40 25.76 -4.70
C GLN A 104 -3.46 25.18 -3.28
N VAL A 105 -3.17 23.87 -3.17
CA VAL A 105 -3.05 23.24 -1.84
C VAL A 105 -1.89 23.88 -1.11
N GLU A 106 -2.21 24.78 -0.21
CA GLU A 106 -1.22 25.46 0.61
C GLU A 106 -0.70 24.49 1.67
N GLY A 107 0.62 24.36 1.74
CA GLY A 107 1.25 23.63 2.85
C GLY A 107 1.12 24.41 4.16
N VAL A 108 1.05 23.68 5.27
CA VAL A 108 0.99 24.30 6.61
C VAL A 108 2.26 25.10 6.89
N SER A 109 2.10 26.36 7.32
CA SER A 109 3.22 27.22 7.66
C SER A 109 4.08 26.60 8.77
N GLY A 110 5.38 26.51 8.54
CA GLY A 110 6.32 25.85 9.45
C GLY A 110 6.39 24.32 9.32
N ALA A 111 5.46 23.67 8.56
CA ALA A 111 5.45 22.24 8.27
C ALA A 111 5.15 21.93 6.79
N THR A 112 5.54 22.83 5.89
CA THR A 112 5.19 22.78 4.45
C THR A 112 5.61 21.46 3.79
N MET A 113 6.82 20.96 4.02
CA MET A 113 7.28 19.72 3.42
C MET A 113 6.48 18.51 3.90
N THR A 114 6.19 18.45 5.20
CA THR A 114 5.43 17.35 5.81
C THR A 114 3.98 17.36 5.35
N SER A 115 3.35 18.53 5.26
CA SER A 115 1.95 18.65 4.80
C SER A 115 1.80 18.35 3.30
N LEU A 116 2.73 18.79 2.46
CA LEU A 116 2.73 18.44 1.04
C LEU A 116 2.98 16.94 0.82
N ALA A 117 3.93 16.34 1.55
CA ALA A 117 4.15 14.90 1.50
C ALA A 117 2.91 14.09 1.95
N LEU A 118 2.18 14.56 2.96
CA LEU A 118 0.91 13.97 3.36
C LEU A 118 -0.13 14.05 2.24
N THR A 119 -0.24 15.18 1.55
CA THR A 119 -1.13 15.36 0.40
C THR A 119 -0.76 14.39 -0.73
N GLU A 120 0.53 14.27 -1.07
CA GLU A 120 1.01 13.31 -2.07
C GLU A 120 0.67 11.87 -1.67
N GLY A 121 0.79 11.52 -0.38
CA GLY A 121 0.40 10.22 0.17
C GLY A 121 -1.09 9.92 0.02
N LEU A 122 -1.95 10.92 0.29
CA LEU A 122 -3.39 10.83 0.05
C LEU A 122 -3.71 10.56 -1.42
N ILE A 123 -3.08 11.32 -2.33
CA ILE A 123 -3.26 11.17 -3.78
C ILE A 123 -2.78 9.79 -4.24
N ALA A 124 -1.61 9.34 -3.81
CA ALA A 124 -1.06 8.05 -4.18
C ALA A 124 -1.97 6.89 -3.73
N SER A 125 -2.48 6.97 -2.50
CA SER A 125 -3.41 5.98 -1.95
C SER A 125 -4.74 5.99 -2.72
N ALA A 126 -5.31 7.16 -3.04
CA ALA A 126 -6.53 7.28 -3.83
C ALA A 126 -6.35 6.69 -5.24
N LYS A 127 -5.25 7.02 -5.93
CA LYS A 127 -4.91 6.44 -7.25
C LYS A 127 -4.81 4.92 -7.21
N ASN A 128 -4.19 4.36 -6.19
CA ASN A 128 -4.04 2.92 -6.06
C ASN A 128 -5.38 2.21 -5.85
N ARG A 129 -6.28 2.82 -5.09
CA ARG A 129 -7.63 2.27 -4.82
C ARG A 129 -8.56 2.35 -6.02
N LEU A 130 -8.39 3.34 -6.89
CA LEU A 130 -9.14 3.48 -8.14
C LEU A 130 -8.63 2.55 -9.26
N LYS A 131 -7.40 2.06 -9.17
CA LYS A 131 -6.95 1.02 -10.08
C LYS A 131 -7.87 -0.19 -9.90
N PRO A 132 -8.53 -0.68 -10.96
CA PRO A 132 -9.36 -1.87 -10.84
C PRO A 132 -8.51 -2.95 -10.20
N SER A 133 -9.08 -3.67 -9.25
CA SER A 133 -8.39 -4.70 -8.45
C SER A 133 -8.05 -5.91 -9.33
N LEU A 134 -7.19 -5.70 -10.32
CA LEU A 134 -6.56 -6.76 -11.12
C LEU A 134 -5.46 -7.48 -10.33
N GLN A 135 -5.20 -7.03 -9.12
CA GLN A 135 -4.30 -7.68 -8.20
C GLN A 135 -5.10 -8.32 -7.08
N ASN A 136 -5.70 -9.48 -7.40
CA ASN A 136 -5.99 -10.46 -6.39
C ASN A 136 -4.63 -10.82 -5.76
N PRO A 137 -4.34 -10.46 -4.49
CA PRO A 137 -3.03 -10.73 -3.88
C PRO A 137 -2.72 -12.22 -3.79
N ASP A 138 -3.74 -13.08 -3.93
CA ASP A 138 -3.61 -14.54 -3.96
C ASP A 138 -3.22 -15.12 -5.33
N GLN A 139 -3.25 -14.34 -6.40
CA GLN A 139 -2.66 -14.74 -7.66
C GLN A 139 -1.16 -14.33 -7.71
N LYS A 140 -0.35 -15.00 -6.91
CA LYS A 140 1.09 -15.05 -7.12
C LYS A 140 1.35 -15.62 -8.52
N LYS A 141 1.34 -14.75 -9.54
CA LYS A 141 1.67 -15.15 -10.90
C LYS A 141 3.10 -15.68 -10.88
N TRP A 142 3.21 -16.99 -11.04
CA TRP A 142 4.49 -17.65 -11.18
C TRP A 142 5.25 -17.00 -12.35
N LYS A 143 6.36 -16.34 -12.03
CA LYS A 143 7.24 -15.80 -13.07
C LYS A 143 7.94 -16.97 -13.78
N HIS A 144 8.36 -16.76 -15.02
CA HIS A 144 9.17 -17.76 -15.74
C HIS A 144 10.37 -18.27 -14.92
N ARG A 145 10.91 -17.40 -14.06
CA ARG A 145 12.00 -17.73 -13.11
C ARG A 145 11.58 -18.73 -12.04
N ASP A 146 10.32 -18.68 -11.59
CA ASP A 146 9.79 -19.60 -10.57
C ASP A 146 9.60 -21.00 -11.16
N TRP A 147 9.17 -21.09 -12.43
CA TRP A 147 9.11 -22.35 -13.19
C TRP A 147 10.51 -22.95 -13.40
N GLY A 148 11.50 -22.11 -13.67
CA GLY A 148 12.90 -22.55 -13.79
C GLY A 148 13.44 -23.14 -12.48
N THR A 149 13.22 -22.45 -11.35
CA THR A 149 13.64 -22.95 -10.04
C THR A 149 12.89 -24.23 -9.64
N ALA A 150 11.57 -24.31 -9.89
CA ALA A 150 10.79 -25.51 -9.63
C ALA A 150 11.28 -26.71 -10.46
N SER A 151 11.57 -26.51 -11.74
CA SER A 151 12.13 -27.58 -12.60
C SER A 151 13.51 -28.04 -12.15
N MET A 152 14.38 -27.11 -11.71
CA MET A 152 15.71 -27.43 -11.16
C MET A 152 15.61 -28.27 -9.89
N VAL A 153 14.68 -27.92 -8.97
CA VAL A 153 14.44 -28.70 -7.75
C VAL A 153 13.96 -30.11 -8.09
N LEU A 154 13.04 -30.23 -9.06
CA LEU A 154 12.52 -31.52 -9.51
C LEU A 154 13.62 -32.39 -10.14
N VAL A 155 14.49 -31.82 -10.98
CA VAL A 155 15.65 -32.52 -11.55
C VAL A 155 16.62 -32.93 -10.45
N ALA A 156 16.89 -32.08 -9.46
CA ALA A 156 17.76 -32.43 -8.33
C ALA A 156 17.19 -33.58 -7.51
N LEU A 157 15.85 -33.59 -7.25
CA LEU A 157 15.18 -34.70 -6.59
C LEU A 157 15.26 -36.00 -7.41
N CYS A 158 14.98 -35.95 -8.71
CA CYS A 158 15.15 -37.11 -9.59
C CYS A 158 16.56 -37.64 -9.54
N PHE A 159 17.55 -36.75 -9.47
CA PHE A 159 18.97 -37.13 -9.39
C PHE A 159 19.31 -37.85 -8.09
N THR A 160 18.70 -37.47 -6.96
CA THR A 160 18.97 -38.12 -5.67
C THR A 160 18.37 -39.51 -5.58
N PHE A 161 17.24 -39.76 -6.28
CA PHE A 161 16.51 -41.05 -6.23
C PHE A 161 16.85 -42.00 -7.36
N THR A 162 17.60 -41.58 -8.38
CA THR A 162 17.99 -42.47 -9.52
C THR A 162 19.42 -42.97 -9.43
N SER A 163 19.71 -44.10 -10.07
CA SER A 163 21.05 -44.69 -10.14
C SER A 163 22.06 -43.83 -10.95
N LEU A 164 21.59 -42.73 -11.58
CA LEU A 164 22.42 -41.77 -12.29
C LEU A 164 23.42 -41.04 -11.38
N ARG A 165 23.24 -41.07 -10.06
CA ARG A 165 24.13 -40.54 -9.04
C ARG A 165 25.55 -41.12 -9.13
N GLY A 166 25.71 -42.35 -9.62
CA GLY A 166 27.02 -43.04 -9.80
C GLY A 166 27.83 -42.51 -10.97
N ASN A 167 27.23 -41.83 -11.94
CA ASN A 167 27.92 -41.40 -13.15
C ASN A 167 28.60 -40.03 -12.98
N THR A 168 29.93 -39.99 -13.00
CA THR A 168 30.72 -38.76 -12.81
C THR A 168 30.48 -37.71 -13.89
N ARG A 169 30.21 -38.10 -15.14
CA ARG A 169 29.92 -37.15 -16.24
C ARG A 169 28.60 -36.44 -16.04
N VAL A 170 27.56 -37.14 -15.61
CA VAL A 170 26.26 -36.60 -15.39
C VAL A 170 26.26 -35.59 -14.21
N ARG A 171 27.01 -35.89 -13.14
CA ARG A 171 27.22 -34.97 -12.02
C ARG A 171 27.93 -33.68 -12.43
N LEU A 172 28.92 -33.78 -13.31
CA LEU A 172 29.65 -32.59 -13.79
C LEU A 172 28.72 -31.68 -14.60
N VAL A 173 27.95 -32.25 -15.54
CA VAL A 173 26.99 -31.49 -16.37
C VAL A 173 25.96 -30.82 -15.50
N PHE A 174 25.40 -31.52 -14.51
CA PHE A 174 24.40 -30.94 -13.59
C PHE A 174 24.98 -29.78 -12.79
N ARG A 175 26.23 -29.88 -12.28
CA ARG A 175 26.88 -28.78 -11.57
C ARG A 175 27.08 -27.54 -12.44
N VAL A 176 27.51 -27.74 -13.71
CA VAL A 176 27.70 -26.64 -14.66
C VAL A 176 26.36 -25.90 -14.93
N ILE A 177 25.31 -26.68 -15.20
CA ILE A 177 23.96 -26.10 -15.41
C ILE A 177 23.49 -25.32 -14.17
N LEU A 178 23.72 -25.85 -12.98
CA LEU A 178 23.32 -25.22 -11.72
C LEU A 178 24.03 -23.88 -11.50
N VAL A 179 25.35 -23.84 -11.76
CA VAL A 179 26.17 -22.63 -11.66
C VAL A 179 25.71 -21.58 -12.68
N VAL A 180 25.49 -21.97 -13.94
CA VAL A 180 25.06 -21.06 -15.00
C VAL A 180 23.64 -20.49 -14.69
N TYR A 181 22.73 -21.33 -14.18
CA TYR A 181 21.38 -20.93 -13.92
C TYR A 181 21.23 -20.06 -12.67
N LEU A 182 21.95 -20.33 -11.59
CA LEU A 182 21.93 -19.56 -10.37
C LEU A 182 22.81 -18.31 -10.41
N GLY A 183 23.67 -18.17 -11.43
CA GLY A 183 24.46 -16.94 -11.63
C GLY A 183 25.65 -16.81 -10.68
N PHE A 184 26.21 -17.92 -10.21
CA PHE A 184 27.47 -17.98 -9.45
C PHE A 184 28.65 -18.20 -10.35
#